data_e9817d39dacd6e29fb0417111533d1f9
#
_entry.id   e9817d39dacd6e29fb0417111533d1f9
#
_cell.length_a   1.000
_cell.length_b   1.000
_cell.length_c   1.000
_cell.angle_alpha   90.00
_cell.angle_beta   90.00
_cell.angle_gamma   90.00
#
_symmetry.space_group_name_H-M   'P 1'
#
loop_
_entity.id
_entity.type
_entity.pdbx_description
1 polymer ?
#
loop_
_entity_poly.entity_id
_entity_poly.type
_entity_poly.pdbx_seq_one_letter_code
_entity_poly.pdbx_strand_id
1 'polypeptide(L)'
;MYKKILLPTDGSKNSEKAISHALNIAEYEDAEIIILNVVDSVYLTGLPEEDLITKSEMILEEESKKVTSRVEDIIKELEEEKGSNAKDIKLSTRTIEGNAADVILKISESEDIDLIVIASSGKHMLDRFLLGSVTEKTVRHTRVPILVIPNKE
;
A
#
# COMPACT_ATOMS: atom_id res chain seq x y z
N MET A 1 17.04 0.19 12.19
CA MET A 1 15.98 0.97 12.82
C MET A 1 14.59 0.54 12.35
N TYR A 2 14.33 0.50 11.06
CA TYR A 2 13.05 0.06 10.52
C TYR A 2 13.10 -1.42 10.16
N LYS A 3 12.36 -2.26 10.86
CA LYS A 3 12.32 -3.71 10.61
C LYS A 3 11.04 -4.16 9.94
N LYS A 4 9.98 -3.39 10.07
CA LYS A 4 8.69 -3.71 9.48
C LYS A 4 8.04 -2.46 8.87
N ILE A 5 7.89 -2.46 7.56
CA ILE A 5 7.38 -1.33 6.78
C ILE A 5 5.97 -1.66 6.29
N LEU A 6 5.03 -0.75 6.51
CA LEU A 6 3.69 -0.82 5.93
C LEU A 6 3.65 0.07 4.68
N LEU A 7 3.23 -0.51 3.57
CA LEU A 7 3.13 0.16 2.28
C LEU A 7 1.69 0.11 1.77
N PRO A 8 0.87 1.11 2.11
CA PRO A 8 -0.47 1.20 1.55
C PRO A 8 -0.43 1.53 0.06
N THR A 9 -1.28 0.88 -0.70
CA THR A 9 -1.44 1.15 -2.14
C THR A 9 -2.91 1.00 -2.54
N ASP A 10 -3.35 1.83 -3.46
CA ASP A 10 -4.67 1.72 -4.10
C ASP A 10 -4.58 1.20 -5.54
N GLY A 11 -3.39 0.73 -5.95
CA GLY A 11 -3.13 0.25 -7.30
C GLY A 11 -2.95 1.35 -8.35
N SER A 12 -2.99 2.63 -7.97
CA SER A 12 -2.76 3.75 -8.88
C SER A 12 -1.27 3.95 -9.18
N LYS A 13 -0.97 4.64 -10.28
CA LYS A 13 0.41 5.01 -10.62
C LYS A 13 1.04 5.91 -9.56
N ASN A 14 0.26 6.76 -8.92
CA ASN A 14 0.75 7.62 -7.84
C ASN A 14 1.20 6.78 -6.63
N SER A 15 0.41 5.78 -6.25
CA SER A 15 0.78 4.90 -5.14
C SER A 15 2.01 4.03 -5.44
N GLU A 16 2.25 3.71 -6.71
CA GLU A 16 3.43 2.93 -7.12
C GLU A 16 4.76 3.63 -6.84
N LYS A 17 4.78 4.97 -6.83
CA LYS A 17 6.00 5.73 -6.50
C LYS A 17 6.50 5.43 -5.09
N ALA A 18 5.61 5.12 -4.17
CA ALA A 18 5.97 4.75 -2.82
C ALA A 18 6.66 3.38 -2.75
N ILE A 19 6.36 2.49 -3.69
CA ILE A 19 6.91 1.12 -3.71
C ILE A 19 8.44 1.13 -3.83
N SER A 20 8.98 1.89 -4.77
CA SER A 20 10.43 1.96 -4.97
C SER A 20 11.16 2.54 -3.76
N HIS A 21 10.57 3.52 -3.11
CA HIS A 21 11.13 4.08 -1.87
C HIS A 21 11.10 3.06 -0.73
N ALA A 22 9.99 2.36 -0.56
CA ALA A 22 9.87 1.32 0.47
C ALA A 22 10.87 0.18 0.24
N LEU A 23 11.03 -0.27 -1.00
CA LEU A 23 11.99 -1.31 -1.37
C LEU A 23 13.44 -0.88 -1.07
N ASN A 24 13.81 0.35 -1.42
CA ASN A 24 15.15 0.87 -1.12
C ASN A 24 15.43 0.93 0.38
N ILE A 25 14.46 1.38 1.17
CA ILE A 25 14.60 1.42 2.62
C ILE A 25 14.72 0.00 3.19
N ALA A 26 13.85 -0.91 2.74
CA ALA A 26 13.85 -2.29 3.22
C ALA A 26 15.15 -3.02 2.88
N GLU A 27 15.72 -2.79 1.71
CA GLU A 27 17.01 -3.35 1.32
C GLU A 27 18.13 -2.86 2.25
N TYR A 28 18.15 -1.56 2.52
CA TYR A 28 19.16 -0.95 3.38
C TYR A 28 19.04 -1.35 4.85
N GLU A 29 17.81 -1.40 5.37
CA GLU A 29 17.52 -1.69 6.78
C GLU A 29 17.35 -3.18 7.09
N ASP A 30 17.36 -4.05 6.10
CA ASP A 30 17.00 -5.46 6.23
C ASP A 30 15.60 -5.62 6.84
N ALA A 31 14.63 -4.94 6.24
CA ALA A 31 13.26 -4.88 6.71
C ALA A 31 12.32 -5.75 5.86
N GLU A 32 11.23 -6.19 6.48
CA GLU A 32 10.12 -6.77 5.73
C GLU A 32 9.10 -5.68 5.35
N ILE A 33 8.39 -5.90 4.24
CA ILE A 33 7.33 -5.00 3.78
C ILE A 33 6.00 -5.72 3.77
N ILE A 34 5.00 -5.11 4.38
CA ILE A 34 3.60 -5.49 4.24
C ILE A 34 2.96 -4.50 3.25
N ILE A 35 2.58 -5.01 2.09
CA ILE A 35 1.85 -4.24 1.09
C ILE A 35 0.37 -4.37 1.43
N LEU A 36 -0.28 -3.24 1.67
CA LEU A 36 -1.68 -3.20 2.08
C LEU A 36 -2.52 -2.52 1.01
N ASN A 37 -3.43 -3.29 0.41
CA ASN A 37 -4.47 -2.78 -0.47
C ASN A 37 -5.81 -2.81 0.27
N VAL A 38 -6.43 -1.64 0.44
CA VAL A 38 -7.74 -1.55 1.07
C VAL A 38 -8.80 -1.30 0.01
N VAL A 39 -9.75 -2.21 -0.07
CA VAL A 39 -10.90 -2.10 -0.98
C VAL A 39 -12.05 -1.43 -0.22
N ASP A 40 -12.52 -0.30 -0.75
CA ASP A 40 -13.62 0.42 -0.14
C ASP A 40 -14.90 -0.43 -0.14
N SER A 41 -15.57 -0.50 0.99
CA SER A 41 -16.83 -1.22 1.17
C SER A 41 -17.91 -0.80 0.16
N VAL A 42 -17.84 0.40 -0.37
CA VAL A 42 -18.74 0.90 -1.42
C VAL A 42 -18.75 0.01 -2.65
N TYR A 43 -17.61 -0.57 -3.02
CA TYR A 43 -17.55 -1.50 -4.16
C TYR A 43 -18.28 -2.81 -3.93
N LEU A 44 -18.58 -3.13 -2.68
CA LEU A 44 -19.29 -4.35 -2.28
C LEU A 44 -20.77 -4.09 -2.01
N THR A 45 -21.20 -2.83 -1.98
CA THR A 45 -22.60 -2.47 -1.80
C THR A 45 -23.41 -2.75 -3.08
N GLY A 46 -24.65 -3.16 -2.91
CA GLY A 46 -25.54 -3.47 -4.04
C GLY A 46 -25.46 -4.92 -4.52
N LEU A 47 -24.60 -5.74 -3.95
CA LEU A 47 -24.59 -7.18 -4.21
C LEU A 47 -25.77 -7.85 -3.44
N PRO A 48 -26.47 -8.85 -4.05
CA PRO A 48 -27.45 -9.64 -3.32
C PRO A 48 -26.82 -10.31 -2.09
N GLU A 49 -27.53 -10.33 -0.96
CA GLU A 49 -27.03 -10.94 0.28
C GLU A 49 -26.56 -12.37 0.09
N GLU A 50 -27.27 -13.14 -0.75
CA GLU A 50 -26.96 -14.53 -1.05
C GLU A 50 -25.57 -14.73 -1.68
N ASP A 51 -25.12 -13.74 -2.47
CA ASP A 51 -23.84 -13.79 -3.19
C ASP A 51 -22.76 -12.92 -2.56
N LEU A 52 -23.10 -12.15 -1.52
CA LEU A 52 -22.23 -11.09 -0.99
C LEU A 52 -20.88 -11.62 -0.54
N ILE A 53 -20.85 -12.70 0.22
CA ILE A 53 -19.61 -13.30 0.75
C ILE A 53 -18.74 -13.82 -0.39
N THR A 54 -19.30 -14.62 -1.29
CA THR A 54 -18.57 -15.23 -2.40
C THR A 54 -18.02 -14.19 -3.37
N LYS A 55 -18.84 -13.20 -3.75
CA LYS A 55 -18.41 -12.13 -4.67
C LYS A 55 -17.41 -11.19 -4.04
N SER A 56 -17.56 -10.85 -2.76
CA SER A 56 -16.59 -10.02 -2.06
C SER A 56 -15.22 -10.70 -1.94
N GLU A 57 -15.18 -11.99 -1.63
CA GLU A 57 -13.94 -12.78 -1.61
C GLU A 57 -13.27 -12.81 -2.99
N MET A 58 -14.05 -12.99 -4.06
CA MET A 58 -13.54 -12.97 -5.43
C MET A 58 -12.93 -11.61 -5.79
N ILE A 59 -13.59 -10.51 -5.44
CA ILE A 59 -13.10 -9.14 -5.69
C ILE A 59 -11.79 -8.90 -4.94
N LEU A 60 -11.73 -9.26 -3.67
CA LEU A 60 -10.52 -9.10 -2.86
C LEU A 60 -9.36 -9.92 -3.40
N GLU A 61 -9.62 -11.16 -3.83
CA GLU A 61 -8.61 -12.02 -4.42
C GLU A 61 -8.09 -11.47 -5.76
N GLU A 62 -8.98 -10.97 -6.61
CA GLU A 62 -8.63 -10.35 -7.88
C GLU A 62 -7.79 -9.09 -7.70
N GLU A 63 -8.17 -8.21 -6.79
CA GLU A 63 -7.40 -7.02 -6.44
C GLU A 63 -6.03 -7.37 -5.86
N SER A 64 -5.96 -8.38 -5.01
CA SER A 64 -4.69 -8.88 -4.46
C SER A 64 -3.74 -9.36 -5.56
N LYS A 65 -4.23 -10.10 -6.54
CA LYS A 65 -3.44 -10.58 -7.67
C LYS A 65 -2.90 -9.43 -8.51
N LYS A 66 -3.72 -8.41 -8.77
CA LYS A 66 -3.29 -7.22 -9.54
C LYS A 66 -2.15 -6.49 -8.85
N VAL A 67 -2.29 -6.23 -7.56
CA VAL A 67 -1.28 -5.53 -6.77
C VAL A 67 0.01 -6.34 -6.70
N THR A 68 -0.08 -7.63 -6.41
CA THR A 68 1.08 -8.52 -6.33
C THR A 68 1.85 -8.57 -7.65
N SER A 69 1.13 -8.76 -8.77
CA SER A 69 1.72 -8.78 -10.11
C SER A 69 2.45 -7.47 -10.43
N ARG A 70 1.85 -6.33 -10.09
CA ARG A 70 2.46 -5.03 -10.34
C ARG A 70 3.71 -4.79 -9.50
N VAL A 71 3.70 -5.21 -8.24
CA VAL A 71 4.88 -5.13 -7.37
C VAL A 71 6.03 -6.00 -7.92
N GLU A 72 5.72 -7.20 -8.38
CA GLU A 72 6.71 -8.07 -9.02
C GLU A 72 7.35 -7.42 -10.26
N ASP A 73 6.56 -6.75 -11.09
CA ASP A 73 7.07 -6.02 -12.25
C ASP A 73 8.01 -4.87 -11.83
N ILE A 74 7.65 -4.12 -10.81
CA ILE A 74 8.48 -3.03 -10.29
C ILE A 74 9.80 -3.57 -9.72
N ILE A 75 9.77 -4.69 -9.02
CA ILE A 75 10.99 -5.34 -8.51
C ILE A 75 11.91 -5.71 -9.66
N LYS A 76 11.39 -6.30 -10.74
CA LYS A 76 12.19 -6.63 -11.92
C LYS A 76 12.81 -5.39 -12.57
N GLU A 77 12.03 -4.33 -12.72
CA GLU A 77 12.53 -3.05 -13.24
C GLU A 77 13.69 -2.50 -12.40
N LEU A 78 13.57 -2.55 -11.07
CA LEU A 78 14.63 -2.08 -10.17
C LEU A 78 15.89 -2.95 -10.22
N GLU A 79 15.74 -4.27 -10.35
CA GLU A 79 16.87 -5.18 -10.49
C GLU A 79 17.64 -4.92 -11.78
N GLU A 80 16.94 -4.71 -12.89
CA GLU A 80 17.54 -4.44 -14.20
C GLU A 80 18.23 -3.08 -14.26
N GLU A 81 17.60 -2.05 -13.72
CA GLU A 81 18.10 -0.67 -13.81
C GLU A 81 19.19 -0.35 -12.79
N LYS A 82 19.09 -0.87 -11.57
CA LYS A 82 19.93 -0.43 -10.44
C LYS A 82 20.76 -1.54 -9.81
N GLY A 83 20.64 -2.78 -10.27
CA GLY A 83 21.31 -3.92 -9.64
C GLY A 83 20.84 -4.15 -8.19
N SER A 84 19.62 -3.78 -7.89
CA SER A 84 19.00 -3.92 -6.56
C SER A 84 18.84 -5.39 -6.18
N ASN A 85 18.95 -5.70 -4.89
CA ASN A 85 18.63 -7.00 -4.31
C ASN A 85 17.18 -7.06 -3.80
N ALA A 86 16.28 -6.29 -4.40
CA ALA A 86 14.89 -6.19 -3.99
C ALA A 86 14.16 -7.54 -3.97
N LYS A 87 14.58 -8.51 -4.75
CA LYS A 87 14.05 -9.88 -4.74
C LYS A 87 14.26 -10.62 -3.41
N ASP A 88 15.27 -10.22 -2.63
CA ASP A 88 15.59 -10.85 -1.36
C ASP A 88 14.80 -10.24 -0.18
N ILE A 89 14.05 -9.17 -0.44
CA ILE A 89 13.21 -8.53 0.58
C ILE A 89 12.00 -9.42 0.88
N LYS A 90 11.72 -9.62 2.15
CA LYS A 90 10.52 -10.34 2.58
C LYS A 90 9.30 -9.46 2.35
N LEU A 91 8.43 -9.89 1.44
CA LEU A 91 7.19 -9.20 1.08
C LEU A 91 5.97 -10.02 1.45
N SER A 92 4.94 -9.37 1.94
CA SER A 92 3.60 -9.93 2.05
C SER A 92 2.59 -8.94 1.52
N THR A 93 1.55 -9.44 0.86
CA THR A 93 0.46 -8.62 0.33
C THR A 93 -0.82 -8.96 1.06
N ARG A 94 -1.53 -7.93 1.53
CA ARG A 94 -2.85 -8.07 2.15
C ARG A 94 -3.85 -7.18 1.44
N THR A 95 -5.00 -7.74 1.18
CA THR A 95 -6.15 -7.00 0.65
C THR A 95 -7.29 -7.10 1.64
N ILE A 96 -7.72 -5.96 2.15
CA ILE A 96 -8.71 -5.87 3.22
C ILE A 96 -9.81 -4.91 2.80
N GLU A 97 -11.06 -5.28 3.07
CA GLU A 97 -12.22 -4.42 2.90
C GLU A 97 -12.30 -3.42 4.06
N GLY A 98 -12.62 -2.18 3.76
CA GLY A 98 -12.89 -1.17 4.78
C GLY A 98 -12.59 0.25 4.34
N ASN A 99 -12.53 1.14 5.31
CA ASN A 99 -12.04 2.50 5.11
C ASN A 99 -10.51 2.51 5.13
N ALA A 100 -9.90 3.01 4.08
CA ALA A 100 -8.45 2.90 3.89
C ALA A 100 -7.65 3.47 5.06
N ALA A 101 -7.93 4.70 5.48
CA ALA A 101 -7.18 5.33 6.57
C ALA A 101 -7.36 4.57 7.90
N ASP A 102 -8.56 4.13 8.21
CA ASP A 102 -8.85 3.39 9.44
C ASP A 102 -8.13 2.02 9.46
N VAL A 103 -8.12 1.32 8.34
CA VAL A 103 -7.41 0.03 8.20
C VAL A 103 -5.91 0.20 8.32
N ILE A 104 -5.34 1.22 7.67
CA ILE A 104 -3.90 1.54 7.76
C ILE A 104 -3.51 1.80 9.21
N LEU A 105 -4.25 2.65 9.92
CA LEU A 105 -3.97 2.99 11.31
C LEU A 105 -4.08 1.77 12.22
N LYS A 106 -5.13 0.97 12.05
CA LYS A 106 -5.31 -0.25 12.83
C LYS A 106 -4.17 -1.25 12.65
N ILE A 107 -3.76 -1.51 11.42
CA ILE A 107 -2.67 -2.45 11.13
C ILE A 107 -1.34 -1.90 11.63
N SER A 108 -1.10 -0.60 11.49
CA SER A 108 0.14 0.01 11.96
C SER A 108 0.35 -0.16 13.46
N GLU A 109 -0.72 -0.17 14.24
CA GLU A 109 -0.66 -0.38 15.69
C GLU A 109 -0.65 -1.87 16.08
N SER A 110 -1.52 -2.69 15.45
CA SER A 110 -1.70 -4.09 15.85
C SER A 110 -0.56 -5.02 15.40
N GLU A 111 0.22 -4.62 14.41
CA GLU A 111 1.27 -5.47 13.84
C GLU A 111 2.69 -4.93 14.03
N ASP A 112 2.85 -4.02 14.97
CA ASP A 112 4.16 -3.46 15.33
C ASP A 112 4.93 -2.89 14.12
N ILE A 113 4.24 -2.10 13.31
CA ILE A 113 4.86 -1.41 12.17
C ILE A 113 5.82 -0.33 12.67
N ASP A 114 7.00 -0.27 12.06
CA ASP A 114 8.03 0.71 12.42
C ASP A 114 7.99 1.96 11.53
N LEU A 115 7.50 1.82 10.30
CA LEU A 115 7.45 2.89 9.32
C LEU A 115 6.28 2.67 8.35
N ILE A 116 5.53 3.73 8.07
CA ILE A 116 4.57 3.75 6.98
C ILE A 116 5.19 4.51 5.81
N VAL A 117 5.17 3.94 4.62
CA VAL A 117 5.57 4.62 3.39
C VAL A 117 4.35 4.73 2.49
N ILE A 118 3.92 5.94 2.20
CA ILE A 118 2.66 6.20 1.49
C ILE A 118 2.83 7.30 0.44
N ALA A 119 2.14 7.17 -0.69
CA ALA A 119 2.06 8.25 -1.67
C ALA A 119 1.22 9.42 -1.13
N SER A 120 1.55 10.63 -1.54
CA SER A 120 0.83 11.84 -1.13
C SER A 120 -0.63 11.85 -1.60
N SER A 121 -0.94 11.16 -2.70
CA SER A 121 -2.29 11.05 -3.25
C SER A 121 -2.50 9.75 -4.01
N GLY A 122 -3.74 9.33 -4.14
CA GLY A 122 -4.15 8.15 -4.91
C GLY A 122 -4.88 8.52 -6.21
N LYS A 123 -5.91 7.73 -6.54
CA LYS A 123 -6.63 7.77 -7.82
C LYS A 123 -7.28 9.11 -8.19
N HIS A 124 -7.73 9.87 -7.20
CA HIS A 124 -8.64 11.00 -7.41
C HIS A 124 -7.99 12.36 -7.22
N MET A 125 -6.70 12.42 -6.94
CA MET A 125 -6.01 13.70 -6.73
C MET A 125 -5.23 14.11 -7.97
N LEU A 126 -5.62 15.26 -8.50
CA LEU A 126 -4.97 15.88 -9.65
C LEU A 126 -4.01 17.00 -9.23
N ASP A 127 -4.19 17.55 -8.04
CA ASP A 127 -3.36 18.64 -7.54
C ASP A 127 -2.17 18.08 -6.73
N ARG A 128 -0.98 18.37 -7.20
CA ARG A 128 0.28 17.95 -6.57
C ARG A 128 0.59 18.62 -5.23
N PHE A 129 -0.11 19.70 -4.91
CA PHE A 129 0.11 20.47 -3.69
C PHE A 129 -0.79 20.04 -2.53
N LEU A 130 -1.79 19.22 -2.80
CA LEU A 130 -2.72 18.76 -1.79
C LEU A 130 -2.47 17.28 -1.43
N LEU A 131 -2.58 16.97 -0.16
CA LEU A 131 -2.59 15.58 0.29
C LEU A 131 -3.96 14.96 -0.02
N GLY A 132 -3.96 13.71 -0.48
CA GLY A 132 -5.18 12.92 -0.59
C GLY A 132 -5.80 12.69 0.78
N SER A 133 -7.10 12.47 0.81
CA SER A 133 -7.87 12.31 2.05
C SER A 133 -7.36 11.17 2.94
N VAL A 134 -6.99 10.04 2.34
CA VAL A 134 -6.44 8.90 3.08
C VAL A 134 -5.10 9.25 3.71
N THR A 135 -4.21 9.85 2.92
CA THR A 135 -2.87 10.24 3.39
C THR A 135 -2.97 11.30 4.49
N GLU A 136 -3.79 12.32 4.30
CA GLU A 136 -3.99 13.36 5.31
C GLU A 136 -4.50 12.79 6.63
N LYS A 137 -5.52 11.96 6.61
CA LYS A 137 -6.06 11.33 7.82
C LYS A 137 -5.04 10.43 8.49
N THR A 138 -4.28 9.67 7.70
CA THR A 138 -3.21 8.80 8.23
C THR A 138 -2.13 9.63 8.93
N VAL A 139 -1.64 10.69 8.29
CA VAL A 139 -0.63 11.59 8.88
C VAL A 139 -1.10 12.19 10.19
N ARG A 140 -2.36 12.62 10.26
CA ARG A 140 -2.91 13.27 11.46
C ARG A 140 -3.05 12.34 12.65
N HIS A 141 -3.28 11.06 12.43
CA HIS A 141 -3.65 10.12 13.47
C HIS A 141 -2.61 9.03 13.75
N THR A 142 -1.58 8.89 12.90
CA THR A 142 -0.58 7.85 13.11
C THR A 142 0.27 8.09 14.36
N ARG A 143 0.61 7.00 15.03
CA ARG A 143 1.62 6.97 16.09
C ARG A 143 2.95 6.39 15.60
N VAL A 144 2.98 5.97 14.34
CA VAL A 144 4.14 5.37 13.68
C VAL A 144 4.77 6.41 12.76
N PRO A 145 6.11 6.49 12.66
CA PRO A 145 6.76 7.33 11.66
C PRO A 145 6.20 7.09 10.27
N ILE A 146 6.01 8.16 9.52
CA ILE A 146 5.43 8.08 8.18
C ILE A 146 6.27 8.88 7.18
N LEU A 147 6.60 8.24 6.07
CA LEU A 147 7.23 8.85 4.93
C LEU A 147 6.20 9.04 3.82
N VAL A 148 5.95 10.28 3.47
CA VAL A 148 5.00 10.64 2.41
C VAL A 148 5.77 10.94 1.13
N ILE A 149 5.48 10.19 0.06
CA ILE A 149 6.14 10.35 -1.23
C ILE A 149 5.31 11.30 -2.09
N PRO A 150 5.87 12.46 -2.47
CA PRO A 150 5.13 13.43 -3.27
C PRO A 150 4.85 12.94 -4.68
N ASN A 151 3.72 13.38 -5.21
CA ASN A 151 3.36 13.13 -6.60
C ASN A 151 4.07 14.15 -7.50
N LYS A 152 5.30 13.85 -7.90
CA LYS A 152 6.06 14.63 -8.89
C LYS A 152 6.03 13.92 -10.23
N GLU A 153 5.80 14.69 -11.26
CA GLU A 153 6.03 14.25 -12.63
C GLU A 153 7.52 14.09 -12.94
#